data_0c8077632746efee18b75c8c9bf5304b
#
_entry.id   0c8077632746efee18b75c8c9bf5304b
#
_cell.length_a   1.000
_cell.length_b   1.000
_cell.length_c   1.000
_cell.angle_alpha   90.00
_cell.angle_beta   90.00
_cell.angle_gamma   90.00
#
_symmetry.space_group_name_H-M   'P 1'
#
loop_
_entity.id
_entity.type
_entity.pdbx_description
1 polymer ?
#
loop_
_entity_poly.entity_id
_entity_poly.type
_entity_poly.pdbx_seq_one_letter_code
_entity_poly.pdbx_strand_id
1 'polypeptide(L)'
;MAEQLDAAGMPTALGPVDYLLHRGEANPRTRSGIMALEILDTTPDWDRFRTRFDNASRRALRLRQKVVVPTLPTAAPRWVVDPDFNLDYHVRRLHVSEPGTLRQVFDLAELMLQSPLDIARPLWTATLIEGLPDGKAATLLHLSHAVTDGVGSVEMFAHIYDLERDPAPQPTPTQPIPQDLTANDLMREGLNHLAANVVYGAGGALWGAASMVGRAVANPGRAVSGVLNYARSGARVVSRAAEPSPLLRRRSLATRSEAIDIPLSDLHRAAKAGGGSINDAYLAGLSGALGRYHAALGVPISTLPMAVPVSLRAESDAAGGNRFTGVNLAAPIGTADPVARMQKIRLQMTQRRDEPAMDIMGSIAPVLSVLPGPMLEAMTASVVGSDVQASNVPVYPGDTFLVGAKILRQYGIGPLPGVAMMVVLISRGGYCTITTRYDRAAIRDEALFARCLLEGFNEILALAGDPAPQAVPATFDTETLGASKRSVVGS
;
A
#
# COMPACT_ATOMS: atom_id res chain seq x y z
N MET A 1 -19.19 -21.39 -12.74
CA MET A 1 -19.31 -20.35 -13.80
C MET A 1 -17.90 -20.07 -14.29
N ALA A 2 -17.68 -20.04 -15.59
CA ALA A 2 -16.40 -19.57 -16.12
C ALA A 2 -16.25 -18.09 -15.75
N GLU A 3 -15.10 -17.72 -15.25
CA GLU A 3 -14.76 -16.33 -14.93
C GLU A 3 -14.78 -15.50 -16.21
N GLN A 4 -15.58 -14.44 -16.26
CA GLN A 4 -15.61 -13.55 -17.42
C GLN A 4 -14.35 -12.69 -17.41
N LEU A 5 -13.52 -12.85 -18.44
CA LEU A 5 -12.30 -12.08 -18.62
C LEU A 5 -12.56 -10.90 -19.58
N ASP A 6 -11.87 -9.78 -19.35
CA ASP A 6 -11.85 -8.65 -20.26
C ASP A 6 -10.87 -8.87 -21.45
N ALA A 7 -10.74 -7.87 -22.31
CA ALA A 7 -9.86 -7.94 -23.49
C ALA A 7 -8.36 -8.07 -23.12
N ALA A 8 -7.98 -7.79 -21.90
CA ALA A 8 -6.63 -7.96 -21.36
C ALA A 8 -6.46 -9.29 -20.61
N GLY A 9 -7.48 -10.16 -20.60
CA GLY A 9 -7.48 -11.44 -19.89
C GLY A 9 -7.63 -11.31 -18.36
N MET A 10 -8.09 -10.14 -17.87
CA MET A 10 -8.32 -9.91 -16.44
C MET A 10 -9.78 -10.18 -16.06
N PRO A 11 -10.05 -10.62 -14.80
CA PRO A 11 -11.41 -10.79 -14.32
C PRO A 11 -12.21 -9.49 -14.42
N THR A 12 -13.41 -9.56 -14.97
CA THR A 12 -14.33 -8.40 -15.03
C THR A 12 -15.06 -8.19 -13.70
N ALA A 13 -15.33 -9.25 -12.94
CA ALA A 13 -15.92 -9.14 -11.60
C ALA A 13 -14.88 -8.68 -10.57
N LEU A 14 -15.27 -7.76 -9.65
CA LEU A 14 -14.45 -7.42 -8.52
C LEU A 14 -14.36 -8.59 -7.56
N GLY A 15 -13.11 -8.89 -7.13
CA GLY A 15 -12.89 -9.77 -5.99
C GLY A 15 -13.45 -9.16 -4.69
N PRO A 16 -13.76 -9.99 -3.68
CA PRO A 16 -14.30 -9.50 -2.41
C PRO A 16 -13.39 -8.51 -1.70
N VAL A 17 -12.06 -8.69 -1.75
CA VAL A 17 -11.07 -7.78 -1.16
C VAL A 17 -11.07 -6.45 -1.90
N ASP A 18 -11.04 -6.47 -3.24
CA ASP A 18 -11.05 -5.26 -4.07
C ASP A 18 -12.33 -4.47 -3.87
N TYR A 19 -13.46 -5.16 -3.72
CA TYR A 19 -14.75 -4.51 -3.43
C TYR A 19 -14.78 -3.88 -2.03
N LEU A 20 -14.18 -4.53 -1.05
CA LEU A 20 -14.02 -3.97 0.30
C LEU A 20 -13.21 -2.67 0.27
N LEU A 21 -12.09 -2.66 -0.45
CA LEU A 21 -11.23 -1.48 -0.64
C LEU A 21 -11.98 -0.38 -1.41
N HIS A 22 -12.69 -0.73 -2.48
CA HIS A 22 -13.52 0.22 -3.25
C HIS A 22 -14.58 0.89 -2.38
N ARG A 23 -15.30 0.14 -1.55
CA ARG A 23 -16.27 0.69 -0.60
C ARG A 23 -15.62 1.61 0.43
N GLY A 24 -14.40 1.27 0.85
CA GLY A 24 -13.61 2.06 1.80
C GLY A 24 -13.26 3.46 1.30
N GLU A 25 -13.21 3.69 -0.03
CA GLU A 25 -12.87 5.00 -0.59
C GLU A 25 -13.83 6.13 -0.19
N ALA A 26 -15.09 5.83 0.05
CA ALA A 26 -16.09 6.81 0.47
C ALA A 26 -15.87 7.36 1.89
N ASN A 27 -15.15 6.64 2.75
CA ASN A 27 -14.94 7.02 4.15
C ASN A 27 -13.46 7.36 4.40
N PRO A 28 -13.13 8.58 4.89
CA PRO A 28 -11.74 9.01 5.11
C PRO A 28 -10.94 8.13 6.09
N ARG A 29 -11.62 7.34 6.96
CA ARG A 29 -10.97 6.43 7.92
C ARG A 29 -10.64 5.05 7.35
N THR A 30 -11.27 4.67 6.24
CA THR A 30 -11.04 3.37 5.59
C THR A 30 -10.48 3.51 4.18
N ARG A 31 -10.32 4.75 3.70
CA ARG A 31 -9.78 5.05 2.37
C ARG A 31 -8.41 4.41 2.17
N SER A 32 -8.23 3.80 1.02
CA SER A 32 -7.05 3.01 0.66
C SER A 32 -6.21 3.62 -0.46
N GLY A 33 -6.32 4.94 -0.67
CA GLY A 33 -5.50 5.64 -1.66
C GLY A 33 -4.01 5.50 -1.39
N ILE A 34 -3.25 5.13 -2.43
CA ILE A 34 -1.79 5.04 -2.44
C ILE A 34 -1.21 6.04 -3.41
N MET A 35 0.00 6.51 -3.15
CA MET A 35 0.67 7.45 -4.03
C MET A 35 2.14 7.08 -4.23
N ALA A 36 2.58 7.11 -5.49
CA ALA A 36 3.99 7.19 -5.84
C ALA A 36 4.33 8.65 -6.14
N LEU A 37 5.25 9.22 -5.38
CA LEU A 37 5.85 10.53 -5.60
C LEU A 37 7.24 10.30 -6.20
N GLU A 38 7.49 10.85 -7.38
CA GLU A 38 8.75 10.68 -8.08
C GLU A 38 9.41 12.04 -8.33
N ILE A 39 10.71 12.12 -8.11
CA ILE A 39 11.52 13.30 -8.43
C ILE A 39 12.24 13.05 -9.75
N LEU A 40 12.05 13.97 -10.68
CA LEU A 40 12.59 13.95 -12.03
C LEU A 40 13.78 14.90 -12.15
N ASP A 41 14.80 14.50 -12.91
CA ASP A 41 16.00 15.31 -13.15
C ASP A 41 15.74 16.55 -14.03
N THR A 42 14.63 16.56 -14.77
CA THR A 42 14.19 17.65 -15.60
C THR A 42 12.67 17.66 -15.74
N THR A 43 12.09 18.75 -16.13
CA THR A 43 10.66 18.85 -16.40
C THR A 43 10.34 18.22 -17.77
N PRO A 44 9.47 17.18 -17.82
CA PRO A 44 9.02 16.60 -19.08
C PRO A 44 8.21 17.59 -19.91
N ASP A 45 8.27 17.44 -21.24
CA ASP A 45 7.32 18.13 -22.13
C ASP A 45 5.89 17.71 -21.82
N TRP A 46 4.99 18.69 -21.69
CA TRP A 46 3.61 18.47 -21.24
C TRP A 46 2.78 17.62 -22.21
N ASP A 47 2.89 17.86 -23.51
CA ASP A 47 2.08 17.14 -24.50
C ASP A 47 2.56 15.69 -24.63
N ARG A 48 3.87 15.47 -24.55
CA ARG A 48 4.45 14.13 -24.48
C ARG A 48 4.05 13.41 -23.19
N PHE A 49 4.00 14.11 -22.06
CA PHE A 49 3.55 13.58 -20.77
C PHE A 49 2.08 13.10 -20.85
N ARG A 50 1.17 13.95 -21.36
CA ARG A 50 -0.23 13.57 -21.57
C ARG A 50 -0.38 12.37 -22.51
N THR A 51 0.35 12.39 -23.63
CA THR A 51 0.34 11.30 -24.61
C THR A 51 0.83 9.99 -23.99
N ARG A 52 1.84 10.03 -23.12
CA ARG A 52 2.35 8.86 -22.42
C ARG A 52 1.26 8.23 -21.54
N PHE A 53 0.55 9.02 -20.75
CA PHE A 53 -0.54 8.51 -19.89
C PHE A 53 -1.76 8.06 -20.69
N ASP A 54 -2.09 8.71 -21.79
CA ASP A 54 -3.13 8.23 -22.69
C ASP A 54 -2.78 6.84 -23.24
N ASN A 55 -1.57 6.66 -23.78
CA ASN A 55 -1.10 5.40 -24.30
C ASN A 55 -1.01 4.30 -23.21
N ALA A 56 -0.49 4.63 -22.05
CA ALA A 56 -0.42 3.70 -20.91
C ALA A 56 -1.80 3.23 -20.47
N SER A 57 -2.79 4.15 -20.38
CA SER A 57 -4.16 3.80 -20.02
C SER A 57 -4.88 2.95 -21.06
N ARG A 58 -4.47 3.02 -22.33
CA ARG A 58 -4.99 2.13 -23.37
C ARG A 58 -4.42 0.71 -23.29
N ARG A 59 -3.17 0.57 -22.82
CA ARG A 59 -2.52 -0.74 -22.63
C ARG A 59 -2.94 -1.40 -21.32
N ALA A 60 -2.91 -0.65 -20.24
CA ALA A 60 -3.38 -1.08 -18.93
C ALA A 60 -4.88 -0.77 -18.80
N LEU A 61 -5.73 -1.65 -19.31
CA LEU A 61 -7.18 -1.44 -19.46
C LEU A 61 -7.84 -1.01 -18.12
N ARG A 62 -7.33 -1.48 -16.99
CA ARG A 62 -7.81 -1.11 -15.65
C ARG A 62 -7.79 0.40 -15.40
N LEU A 63 -6.88 1.14 -16.04
CA LEU A 63 -6.82 2.61 -15.96
C LEU A 63 -7.93 3.32 -16.77
N ARG A 64 -8.71 2.57 -17.55
CA ARG A 64 -9.91 3.08 -18.26
C ARG A 64 -11.20 2.47 -17.74
N GLN A 65 -11.13 1.62 -16.74
CA GLN A 65 -12.28 0.97 -16.16
C GLN A 65 -12.73 1.66 -14.88
N LYS A 66 -14.05 1.84 -14.74
CA LYS A 66 -14.72 2.19 -13.49
C LYS A 66 -15.44 0.99 -12.89
N VAL A 67 -15.79 1.07 -11.63
CA VAL A 67 -16.56 0.02 -10.94
C VAL A 67 -18.05 0.33 -11.05
N VAL A 68 -18.81 -0.61 -11.59
CA VAL A 68 -20.28 -0.57 -11.56
C VAL A 68 -20.76 -1.52 -10.47
N VAL A 69 -21.47 -0.98 -9.49
CA VAL A 69 -22.06 -1.74 -8.37
C VAL A 69 -23.55 -1.95 -8.66
N PRO A 70 -24.06 -3.19 -8.62
CA PRO A 70 -25.49 -3.46 -8.86
C PRO A 70 -26.35 -2.77 -7.77
N THR A 71 -27.53 -2.29 -8.18
CA THR A 71 -28.47 -1.57 -7.27
C THR A 71 -28.91 -2.44 -6.10
N LEU A 72 -29.08 -3.74 -6.29
CA LEU A 72 -29.28 -4.74 -5.24
C LEU A 72 -28.13 -5.75 -5.33
N PRO A 73 -27.71 -6.37 -4.21
CA PRO A 73 -26.55 -7.28 -4.17
C PRO A 73 -26.89 -8.67 -4.79
N THR A 74 -27.36 -8.66 -6.02
CA THR A 74 -27.75 -9.86 -6.79
C THR A 74 -26.60 -10.41 -7.63
N ALA A 75 -25.57 -9.58 -7.89
CA ALA A 75 -24.38 -9.94 -8.63
C ALA A 75 -23.13 -9.27 -8.00
N ALA A 76 -21.94 -9.76 -8.35
CA ALA A 76 -20.69 -9.08 -7.98
C ALA A 76 -20.55 -7.76 -8.75
N PRO A 77 -20.00 -6.69 -8.13
CA PRO A 77 -19.61 -5.49 -8.85
C PRO A 77 -18.64 -5.80 -9.98
N ARG A 78 -18.65 -4.98 -11.03
CA ARG A 78 -17.91 -5.27 -12.26
C ARG A 78 -17.07 -4.09 -12.71
N TRP A 79 -15.88 -4.36 -13.21
CA TRP A 79 -15.05 -3.43 -13.95
C TRP A 79 -15.62 -3.22 -15.35
N VAL A 80 -15.82 -1.97 -15.73
CA VAL A 80 -16.47 -1.57 -16.99
C VAL A 80 -15.63 -0.48 -17.63
N VAL A 81 -15.33 -0.60 -18.93
CA VAL A 81 -14.64 0.46 -19.67
C VAL A 81 -15.52 1.70 -19.69
N ASP A 82 -15.04 2.76 -19.08
CA ASP A 82 -15.79 4.00 -18.87
C ASP A 82 -16.09 4.70 -20.20
N PRO A 83 -17.37 4.86 -20.58
CA PRO A 83 -17.75 5.58 -21.80
C PRO A 83 -17.43 7.07 -21.73
N ASP A 84 -17.35 7.63 -20.53
CA ASP A 84 -17.11 9.06 -20.26
C ASP A 84 -15.67 9.33 -19.85
N PHE A 85 -14.72 8.44 -20.19
CA PHE A 85 -13.32 8.62 -19.84
C PHE A 85 -12.77 9.95 -20.36
N ASN A 86 -12.29 10.78 -19.46
CA ASN A 86 -11.71 12.08 -19.76
C ASN A 86 -10.26 12.15 -19.24
N LEU A 87 -9.29 12.17 -20.16
CA LEU A 87 -7.87 12.23 -19.82
C LEU A 87 -7.52 13.49 -19.00
N ASP A 88 -8.17 14.65 -19.27
CA ASP A 88 -7.88 15.91 -18.57
C ASP A 88 -8.33 15.89 -17.09
N TYR A 89 -9.26 15.02 -16.75
CA TYR A 89 -9.56 14.75 -15.34
C TYR A 89 -8.44 13.98 -14.66
N HIS A 90 -7.83 13.03 -15.35
CA HIS A 90 -6.84 12.11 -14.79
C HIS A 90 -5.41 12.65 -14.82
N VAL A 91 -5.04 13.38 -15.88
CA VAL A 91 -3.68 13.90 -16.07
C VAL A 91 -3.65 15.39 -15.86
N ARG A 92 -2.91 15.84 -14.86
CA ARG A 92 -2.94 17.23 -14.37
C ARG A 92 -1.54 17.81 -14.35
N ARG A 93 -1.48 19.15 -14.36
CA ARG A 93 -0.25 19.93 -14.24
C ARG A 93 -0.42 20.98 -13.16
N LEU A 94 0.52 21.06 -12.23
CA LEU A 94 0.55 22.05 -11.17
C LEU A 94 1.95 22.65 -11.06
N HIS A 95 2.01 23.84 -10.49
CA HIS A 95 3.26 24.53 -10.21
C HIS A 95 3.34 24.85 -8.71
N VAL A 96 4.44 24.46 -8.05
CA VAL A 96 4.70 24.87 -6.66
C VAL A 96 5.35 26.26 -6.66
N SER A 97 4.94 27.09 -5.70
CA SER A 97 5.56 28.40 -5.51
C SER A 97 6.97 28.26 -4.94
N GLU A 98 7.82 29.25 -5.20
CA GLU A 98 9.13 29.32 -4.59
C GLU A 98 9.05 29.13 -3.04
N PRO A 99 10.03 28.44 -2.45
CA PRO A 99 11.29 27.96 -3.02
C PRO A 99 11.22 26.58 -3.72
N GLY A 100 10.05 25.95 -3.92
CA GLY A 100 9.87 24.70 -4.64
C GLY A 100 10.47 23.48 -3.93
N THR A 101 10.40 23.45 -2.62
CA THR A 101 11.01 22.38 -1.81
C THR A 101 10.29 21.03 -1.93
N LEU A 102 11.01 19.95 -1.67
CA LEU A 102 10.40 18.63 -1.60
C LEU A 102 9.33 18.56 -0.49
N ARG A 103 9.48 19.34 0.59
CA ARG A 103 8.45 19.48 1.63
C ARG A 103 7.12 19.97 1.07
N GLN A 104 7.16 20.99 0.21
CA GLN A 104 5.95 21.52 -0.43
C GLN A 104 5.28 20.49 -1.34
N VAL A 105 6.07 19.67 -2.04
CA VAL A 105 5.55 18.56 -2.86
C VAL A 105 4.88 17.51 -1.99
N PHE A 106 5.46 17.16 -0.85
CA PHE A 106 4.86 16.22 0.11
C PHE A 106 3.58 16.77 0.75
N ASP A 107 3.55 18.06 1.07
CA ASP A 107 2.35 18.70 1.62
C ASP A 107 1.20 18.67 0.59
N LEU A 108 1.49 18.92 -0.69
CA LEU A 108 0.53 18.77 -1.78
C LEU A 108 0.07 17.32 -1.95
N ALA A 109 0.99 16.35 -1.87
CA ALA A 109 0.68 14.94 -1.91
C ALA A 109 -0.29 14.52 -0.78
N GLU A 110 -0.07 15.03 0.44
CA GLU A 110 -0.98 14.79 1.58
C GLU A 110 -2.38 15.38 1.35
N LEU A 111 -2.49 16.59 0.79
CA LEU A 111 -3.79 17.20 0.45
C LEU A 111 -4.53 16.35 -0.59
N MET A 112 -3.83 15.86 -1.61
CA MET A 112 -4.42 14.99 -2.63
C MET A 112 -4.85 13.65 -2.06
N LEU A 113 -4.07 13.02 -1.19
CA LEU A 113 -4.42 11.75 -0.53
C LEU A 113 -5.59 11.88 0.46
N GLN A 114 -5.78 13.06 1.07
CA GLN A 114 -6.93 13.33 1.92
C GLN A 114 -8.21 13.61 1.13
N SER A 115 -8.09 13.97 -0.15
CA SER A 115 -9.21 14.13 -1.07
C SER A 115 -9.63 12.77 -1.66
N PRO A 116 -10.93 12.45 -1.73
CA PRO A 116 -11.38 11.20 -2.33
C PRO A 116 -11.13 11.19 -3.84
N LEU A 117 -10.76 10.02 -4.38
CA LEU A 117 -10.92 9.75 -5.80
C LEU A 117 -12.41 9.62 -6.12
N ASP A 118 -12.84 10.14 -7.27
CA ASP A 118 -14.24 10.03 -7.70
C ASP A 118 -14.56 8.57 -8.09
N ILE A 119 -15.40 7.91 -7.29
CA ILE A 119 -15.78 6.50 -7.52
C ILE A 119 -16.62 6.28 -8.78
N ALA A 120 -17.15 7.35 -9.40
CA ALA A 120 -17.86 7.27 -10.67
C ALA A 120 -16.92 7.20 -11.88
N ARG A 121 -15.61 7.28 -11.66
CA ARG A 121 -14.55 7.30 -12.68
C ARG A 121 -13.50 6.22 -12.42
N PRO A 122 -12.57 5.97 -13.35
CA PRO A 122 -11.37 5.20 -13.06
C PRO A 122 -10.58 5.80 -11.89
N LEU A 123 -10.18 4.96 -10.94
CA LEU A 123 -9.71 5.40 -9.61
C LEU A 123 -8.21 5.73 -9.60
N TRP A 124 -7.79 6.68 -10.42
CA TRP A 124 -6.41 7.16 -10.46
C TRP A 124 -6.30 8.61 -10.95
N THR A 125 -5.20 9.28 -10.60
CA THR A 125 -4.76 10.54 -11.22
C THR A 125 -3.24 10.58 -11.31
N ALA A 126 -2.70 11.26 -12.32
CA ALA A 126 -1.30 11.57 -12.49
C ALA A 126 -1.13 13.10 -12.55
N THR A 127 -0.27 13.64 -11.71
CA THR A 127 -0.04 15.10 -11.65
C THR A 127 1.43 15.39 -11.83
N LEU A 128 1.77 16.17 -12.86
CA LEU A 128 3.09 16.76 -13.05
C LEU A 128 3.20 18.00 -12.17
N ILE A 129 4.24 18.07 -11.34
CA ILE A 129 4.54 19.20 -10.47
C ILE A 129 5.79 19.89 -10.98
N GLU A 130 5.66 21.15 -11.32
CA GLU A 130 6.74 22.02 -11.78
C GLU A 130 7.13 23.04 -10.70
N GLY A 131 8.23 23.75 -10.91
CA GLY A 131 8.70 24.78 -10.00
C GLY A 131 9.70 24.30 -8.94
N LEU A 132 10.23 23.07 -9.09
CA LEU A 132 11.32 22.59 -8.24
C LEU A 132 12.64 23.24 -8.66
N PRO A 133 13.62 23.39 -7.73
CA PRO A 133 14.94 23.94 -8.04
C PRO A 133 15.68 23.14 -9.12
N ASP A 134 16.63 23.75 -9.77
CA ASP A 134 17.53 23.18 -10.79
C ASP A 134 16.78 22.61 -12.02
N GLY A 135 15.60 23.13 -12.34
CA GLY A 135 14.78 22.66 -13.46
C GLY A 135 14.17 21.26 -13.25
N LYS A 136 14.23 20.75 -12.03
CA LYS A 136 13.61 19.48 -11.64
C LYS A 136 12.09 19.59 -11.64
N ALA A 137 11.45 18.43 -11.67
CA ALA A 137 10.00 18.31 -11.51
C ALA A 137 9.68 17.13 -10.59
N ALA A 138 8.42 17.00 -10.23
CA ALA A 138 7.94 15.80 -9.56
C ALA A 138 6.69 15.26 -10.26
N THR A 139 6.41 13.97 -10.07
CA THR A 139 5.13 13.37 -10.44
C THR A 139 4.45 12.77 -9.22
N LEU A 140 3.13 12.93 -9.16
CA LEU A 140 2.28 12.31 -8.16
C LEU A 140 1.33 11.35 -8.87
N LEU A 141 1.55 10.05 -8.70
CA LEU A 141 0.67 9.00 -9.20
C LEU A 141 -0.21 8.53 -8.05
N HIS A 142 -1.45 9.02 -8.00
CA HIS A 142 -2.44 8.68 -6.97
C HIS A 142 -3.44 7.67 -7.52
N LEU A 143 -3.61 6.55 -6.83
CA LEU A 143 -4.59 5.52 -7.20
C LEU A 143 -5.19 4.87 -5.97
N SER A 144 -6.40 4.31 -6.13
CA SER A 144 -7.02 3.47 -5.10
C SER A 144 -6.38 2.08 -5.07
N HIS A 145 -6.18 1.55 -3.89
CA HIS A 145 -5.71 0.16 -3.70
C HIS A 145 -6.69 -0.88 -4.26
N ALA A 146 -7.97 -0.50 -4.49
CA ALA A 146 -8.95 -1.37 -5.16
C ALA A 146 -8.55 -1.69 -6.60
N VAL A 147 -7.76 -0.83 -7.25
CA VAL A 147 -7.30 -1.02 -8.65
C VAL A 147 -6.24 -2.11 -8.72
N THR A 148 -5.31 -2.13 -7.76
CA THR A 148 -4.18 -3.08 -7.73
C THR A 148 -3.43 -3.02 -6.40
N ASP A 149 -2.72 -4.08 -6.04
CA ASP A 149 -1.75 -4.09 -4.95
C ASP A 149 -0.39 -3.47 -5.37
N GLY A 150 0.54 -3.39 -4.42
CA GLY A 150 1.86 -2.81 -4.67
C GLY A 150 2.66 -3.51 -5.78
N VAL A 151 2.54 -4.83 -5.91
CA VAL A 151 3.23 -5.62 -6.95
C VAL A 151 2.54 -5.45 -8.31
N GLY A 152 1.21 -5.58 -8.35
CA GLY A 152 0.44 -5.38 -9.57
C GLY A 152 0.52 -3.96 -10.12
N SER A 153 0.74 -2.95 -9.26
CA SER A 153 0.97 -1.57 -9.69
C SER A 153 2.26 -1.43 -10.50
N VAL A 154 3.32 -2.18 -10.16
CA VAL A 154 4.57 -2.15 -10.91
C VAL A 154 4.35 -2.62 -12.36
N GLU A 155 3.60 -3.69 -12.56
CA GLU A 155 3.28 -4.19 -13.91
C GLU A 155 2.38 -3.20 -14.67
N MET A 156 1.35 -2.66 -14.00
CA MET A 156 0.44 -1.69 -14.60
C MET A 156 1.16 -0.42 -15.05
N PHE A 157 2.06 0.09 -14.23
CA PHE A 157 2.82 1.31 -14.50
C PHE A 157 4.09 1.08 -15.33
N ALA A 158 4.48 -0.18 -15.61
CA ALA A 158 5.60 -0.46 -16.52
C ALA A 158 5.41 0.19 -17.92
N HIS A 159 4.17 0.42 -18.34
CA HIS A 159 3.85 1.11 -19.59
C HIS A 159 4.08 2.64 -19.56
N ILE A 160 4.31 3.22 -18.39
CA ILE A 160 4.56 4.65 -18.21
C ILE A 160 6.04 4.96 -18.38
N TYR A 161 6.91 4.03 -17.95
CA TYR A 161 8.33 4.24 -17.87
C TYR A 161 9.08 3.69 -19.08
N ASP A 162 10.19 4.32 -19.39
CA ASP A 162 11.19 3.88 -20.35
C ASP A 162 12.45 3.43 -19.60
N LEU A 163 13.24 2.53 -20.20
CA LEU A 163 14.52 2.08 -19.66
C LEU A 163 15.70 2.92 -20.17
N GLU A 164 15.45 3.82 -21.12
CA GLU A 164 16.39 4.76 -21.70
C GLU A 164 15.75 6.14 -21.86
N ARG A 165 16.58 7.19 -21.93
CA ARG A 165 16.13 8.57 -21.96
C ARG A 165 15.32 8.90 -23.21
N ASP A 166 15.79 8.43 -24.37
CA ASP A 166 15.21 8.70 -25.69
C ASP A 166 14.85 7.38 -26.39
N PRO A 167 13.77 6.72 -25.97
CA PRO A 167 13.35 5.47 -26.55
C PRO A 167 12.81 5.66 -27.96
N ALA A 168 12.91 4.62 -28.78
CA ALA A 168 12.27 4.61 -30.09
C ALA A 168 10.76 4.85 -29.98
N PRO A 169 10.16 5.60 -30.90
CA PRO A 169 8.72 5.84 -30.92
C PRO A 169 7.93 4.53 -30.95
N GLN A 170 6.96 4.41 -30.08
CA GLN A 170 6.09 3.25 -30.05
C GLN A 170 4.74 3.57 -30.74
N PRO A 171 4.12 2.58 -31.41
CA PRO A 171 2.81 2.79 -32.03
C PRO A 171 1.77 3.13 -30.95
N THR A 172 0.86 4.04 -31.31
CA THR A 172 -0.27 4.38 -30.44
C THR A 172 -1.19 3.17 -30.28
N PRO A 173 -1.49 2.73 -29.05
CA PRO A 173 -2.35 1.60 -28.82
C PRO A 173 -3.79 1.89 -29.25
N THR A 174 -4.51 0.84 -29.67
CA THR A 174 -5.94 0.93 -30.02
C THR A 174 -6.74 1.43 -28.79
N GLN A 175 -7.72 2.28 -29.07
CA GLN A 175 -8.61 2.76 -28.01
C GLN A 175 -9.53 1.61 -27.55
N PRO A 176 -9.64 1.35 -26.23
CA PRO A 176 -10.58 0.38 -25.71
C PRO A 176 -12.02 0.73 -26.06
N ILE A 177 -12.82 -0.30 -26.32
CA ILE A 177 -14.24 -0.13 -26.66
C ILE A 177 -15.01 0.21 -25.38
N PRO A 178 -15.70 1.36 -25.30
CA PRO A 178 -16.52 1.71 -24.14
C PRO A 178 -17.66 0.71 -23.92
N GLN A 179 -18.05 0.54 -22.66
CA GLN A 179 -19.12 -0.38 -22.27
C GLN A 179 -20.22 0.39 -21.54
N ASP A 180 -21.42 0.37 -22.10
CA ASP A 180 -22.60 1.00 -21.52
C ASP A 180 -23.36 0.00 -20.63
N LEU A 181 -22.73 -0.36 -19.49
CA LEU A 181 -23.29 -1.27 -18.51
C LEU A 181 -23.72 -0.51 -17.26
N THR A 182 -25.01 -0.57 -16.91
CA THR A 182 -25.55 0.14 -15.75
C THR A 182 -25.68 -0.76 -14.51
N ALA A 183 -25.85 -0.14 -13.33
CA ALA A 183 -26.15 -0.83 -12.09
C ALA A 183 -27.42 -1.70 -12.16
N ASN A 184 -28.43 -1.22 -12.92
CA ASN A 184 -29.68 -1.94 -13.12
C ASN A 184 -29.50 -3.15 -14.05
N ASP A 185 -28.63 -3.07 -15.05
CA ASP A 185 -28.33 -4.20 -15.93
C ASP A 185 -27.66 -5.32 -15.16
N LEU A 186 -26.66 -4.98 -14.32
CA LEU A 186 -26.02 -5.95 -13.42
C LEU A 186 -27.03 -6.58 -12.44
N MET A 187 -27.92 -5.76 -11.87
CA MET A 187 -28.98 -6.28 -11.00
C MET A 187 -29.88 -7.27 -11.72
N ARG A 188 -30.34 -6.96 -12.96
CA ARG A 188 -31.18 -7.85 -13.77
C ARG A 188 -30.45 -9.14 -14.14
N GLU A 189 -29.19 -9.03 -14.55
CA GLU A 189 -28.33 -10.20 -14.84
C GLU A 189 -28.27 -11.11 -13.60
N GLY A 190 -27.99 -10.56 -12.42
CA GLY A 190 -27.96 -11.31 -11.17
C GLY A 190 -29.29 -11.97 -10.81
N LEU A 191 -30.41 -11.27 -10.97
CA LEU A 191 -31.74 -11.83 -10.74
C LEU A 191 -32.04 -12.99 -11.70
N ASN A 192 -31.69 -12.85 -12.97
CA ASN A 192 -31.87 -13.92 -13.96
C ASN A 192 -31.05 -15.16 -13.61
N HIS A 193 -29.80 -14.98 -13.15
CA HIS A 193 -28.96 -16.08 -12.66
C HIS A 193 -29.53 -16.75 -11.41
N LEU A 194 -30.06 -15.97 -10.44
CA LEU A 194 -30.71 -16.51 -9.26
C LEU A 194 -31.96 -17.31 -9.64
N ALA A 195 -32.80 -16.79 -10.55
CA ALA A 195 -33.98 -17.49 -11.05
C ALA A 195 -33.62 -18.80 -11.77
N ALA A 196 -32.58 -18.77 -12.64
CA ALA A 196 -32.07 -19.95 -13.32
C ALA A 196 -31.54 -20.99 -12.32
N ASN A 197 -30.78 -20.56 -11.30
CA ASN A 197 -30.24 -21.45 -10.26
C ASN A 197 -31.35 -22.06 -9.38
N VAL A 198 -32.43 -21.34 -9.12
CA VAL A 198 -33.62 -21.91 -8.43
C VAL A 198 -34.29 -22.97 -9.27
N VAL A 199 -34.37 -22.77 -10.60
CA VAL A 199 -34.97 -23.74 -11.52
C VAL A 199 -34.07 -24.96 -11.77
N TYR A 200 -32.72 -24.76 -11.85
CA TYR A 200 -31.78 -25.83 -12.17
C TYR A 200 -30.93 -26.31 -10.98
N GLY A 201 -30.91 -25.60 -9.86
CA GLY A 201 -29.93 -25.75 -8.78
C GLY A 201 -30.36 -26.61 -7.59
N ALA A 202 -31.61 -27.11 -7.55
CA ALA A 202 -32.07 -27.97 -6.44
C ALA A 202 -31.29 -29.31 -6.34
N GLY A 203 -30.67 -29.75 -7.45
CA GLY A 203 -29.84 -30.97 -7.47
C GLY A 203 -28.36 -30.77 -7.08
N GLY A 204 -27.73 -29.65 -7.49
CA GLY A 204 -26.29 -29.46 -7.36
C GLY A 204 -25.80 -29.10 -5.96
N ALA A 205 -26.56 -28.30 -5.22
CA ALA A 205 -26.20 -27.90 -3.87
C ALA A 205 -26.30 -29.08 -2.87
N LEU A 206 -27.26 -29.98 -3.07
CA LEU A 206 -27.39 -31.22 -2.29
C LEU A 206 -26.23 -32.17 -2.54
N TRP A 207 -25.75 -32.30 -3.81
CA TRP A 207 -24.60 -33.13 -4.16
C TRP A 207 -23.27 -32.59 -3.63
N GLY A 208 -23.07 -31.27 -3.65
CA GLY A 208 -21.89 -30.61 -3.10
C GLY A 208 -21.79 -30.77 -1.57
N ALA A 209 -22.89 -30.57 -0.86
CA ALA A 209 -22.98 -30.81 0.57
C ALA A 209 -22.79 -32.28 0.93
N ALA A 210 -23.42 -33.20 0.20
CA ALA A 210 -23.30 -34.64 0.41
C ALA A 210 -21.85 -35.14 0.18
N SER A 211 -21.13 -34.58 -0.81
CA SER A 211 -19.73 -34.94 -1.08
C SER A 211 -18.75 -34.41 -0.03
N MET A 212 -19.03 -33.25 0.60
CA MET A 212 -18.24 -32.75 1.74
C MET A 212 -18.51 -33.54 3.02
N VAL A 213 -19.76 -33.86 3.30
CA VAL A 213 -20.13 -34.72 4.42
C VAL A 213 -19.57 -36.12 4.27
N GLY A 214 -19.62 -36.71 3.06
CA GLY A 214 -19.04 -38.01 2.77
C GLY A 214 -17.53 -38.09 3.03
N ARG A 215 -16.77 -37.05 2.66
CA ARG A 215 -15.32 -36.92 2.94
C ARG A 215 -15.01 -36.69 4.41
N ALA A 216 -15.84 -35.94 5.12
CA ALA A 216 -15.71 -35.77 6.57
C ALA A 216 -16.04 -37.04 7.37
N VAL A 217 -17.03 -37.82 6.92
CA VAL A 217 -17.41 -39.11 7.53
C VAL A 217 -16.37 -40.17 7.26
N ALA A 218 -15.73 -40.19 6.07
CA ALA A 218 -14.69 -41.18 5.72
C ALA A 218 -13.38 -41.00 6.51
N ASN A 219 -13.05 -39.78 6.97
CA ASN A 219 -11.84 -39.47 7.75
C ASN A 219 -12.10 -38.40 8.82
N PRO A 220 -12.90 -38.66 9.84
CA PRO A 220 -13.35 -37.64 10.79
C PRO A 220 -12.21 -36.97 11.58
N GLY A 221 -11.19 -37.74 11.96
CA GLY A 221 -10.05 -37.25 12.72
C GLY A 221 -9.18 -36.25 11.94
N ARG A 222 -8.96 -36.46 10.64
CA ARG A 222 -8.19 -35.52 9.78
C ARG A 222 -9.00 -34.30 9.40
N ALA A 223 -10.30 -34.43 9.16
CA ALA A 223 -11.17 -33.33 8.86
C ALA A 223 -11.29 -32.36 10.05
N VAL A 224 -11.53 -32.89 11.26
CA VAL A 224 -11.63 -32.10 12.50
C VAL A 224 -10.30 -31.47 12.88
N SER A 225 -9.16 -32.21 12.79
CA SER A 225 -7.85 -31.61 13.08
C SER A 225 -7.43 -30.56 12.06
N GLY A 226 -7.76 -30.73 10.79
CA GLY A 226 -7.52 -29.74 9.74
C GLY A 226 -8.29 -28.46 9.96
N VAL A 227 -9.60 -28.55 10.24
CA VAL A 227 -10.47 -27.39 10.56
C VAL A 227 -10.01 -26.70 11.84
N LEU A 228 -9.68 -27.44 12.90
CA LEU A 228 -9.20 -26.84 14.16
C LEU A 228 -7.84 -26.16 13.98
N ASN A 229 -6.92 -26.76 13.22
CA ASN A 229 -5.63 -26.14 12.94
C ASN A 229 -5.77 -24.89 12.08
N TYR A 230 -6.63 -24.89 11.07
CA TYR A 230 -6.93 -23.71 10.25
C TYR A 230 -7.58 -22.60 11.09
N ALA A 231 -8.58 -22.94 11.93
CA ALA A 231 -9.23 -21.99 12.82
C ALA A 231 -8.25 -21.38 13.85
N ARG A 232 -7.37 -22.20 14.44
CA ARG A 232 -6.33 -21.72 15.36
C ARG A 232 -5.29 -20.84 14.66
N SER A 233 -4.87 -21.21 13.45
CA SER A 233 -3.97 -20.40 12.63
C SER A 233 -4.63 -19.08 12.25
N GLY A 234 -5.89 -19.11 11.81
CA GLY A 234 -6.66 -17.89 11.51
C GLY A 234 -6.78 -16.96 12.71
N ALA A 235 -7.08 -17.51 13.89
CA ALA A 235 -7.14 -16.75 15.14
C ALA A 235 -5.77 -16.09 15.47
N ARG A 236 -4.65 -16.78 15.21
CA ARG A 236 -3.30 -16.21 15.40
C ARG A 236 -2.97 -15.12 14.37
N VAL A 237 -3.38 -15.28 13.11
CA VAL A 237 -3.16 -14.29 12.05
C VAL A 237 -3.93 -12.99 12.34
N VAL A 238 -5.16 -13.09 12.84
CA VAL A 238 -6.03 -11.93 13.14
C VAL A 238 -5.75 -11.36 14.54
N SER A 239 -5.14 -12.12 15.46
CA SER A 239 -4.86 -11.64 16.82
C SER A 239 -3.78 -10.57 16.84
N ARG A 240 -3.92 -9.62 17.76
CA ARG A 240 -2.87 -8.63 18.03
C ARG A 240 -1.60 -9.33 18.51
N ALA A 241 -0.46 -8.94 17.93
CA ALA A 241 0.84 -9.49 18.33
C ALA A 241 1.37 -8.88 19.62
N ALA A 242 0.89 -7.69 19.99
CA ALA A 242 1.28 -6.95 21.20
C ALA A 242 0.15 -6.01 21.65
N GLU A 243 0.26 -5.46 22.85
CA GLU A 243 -0.63 -4.40 23.34
C GLU A 243 -0.43 -3.10 22.58
N PRO A 244 -1.52 -2.38 22.22
CA PRO A 244 -1.44 -1.10 21.52
C PRO A 244 -0.73 -0.05 22.35
N SER A 245 0.05 0.79 21.68
CA SER A 245 0.79 1.88 22.31
C SER A 245 -0.16 2.92 22.94
N PRO A 246 0.05 3.34 24.20
CA PRO A 246 -0.73 4.42 24.80
C PRO A 246 -0.58 5.75 24.05
N LEU A 247 0.59 6.01 23.44
CA LEU A 247 0.87 7.24 22.68
C LEU A 247 0.15 7.27 21.35
N LEU A 248 0.00 6.10 20.68
CA LEU A 248 -0.51 5.99 19.32
C LEU A 248 -2.02 5.71 19.22
N ARG A 249 -2.76 5.85 20.32
CA ARG A 249 -4.21 5.54 20.35
C ARG A 249 -5.09 6.58 19.66
N ARG A 250 -4.68 7.85 19.68
CA ARG A 250 -5.49 8.93 19.12
C ARG A 250 -5.47 8.86 17.60
N ARG A 251 -6.62 9.14 17.00
CA ARG A 251 -6.80 9.22 15.54
C ARG A 251 -7.49 10.53 15.19
N SER A 252 -7.03 11.13 14.10
CA SER A 252 -7.63 12.30 13.45
C SER A 252 -7.83 12.04 11.96
N LEU A 253 -8.13 13.07 11.20
CA LEU A 253 -8.07 13.04 9.73
C LEU A 253 -6.88 13.86 9.19
N ALA A 254 -6.10 14.49 10.08
CA ALA A 254 -4.91 15.23 9.70
C ALA A 254 -3.72 14.28 9.66
N THR A 255 -3.09 14.20 8.51
CA THR A 255 -1.92 13.34 8.28
C THR A 255 -0.71 14.15 7.84
N ARG A 256 0.47 13.58 8.01
CA ARG A 256 1.74 14.14 7.54
C ARG A 256 2.66 13.00 7.12
N SER A 257 3.49 13.26 6.13
CA SER A 257 4.55 12.36 5.67
C SER A 257 5.91 12.97 5.87
N GLU A 258 6.85 12.15 6.40
CA GLU A 258 8.27 12.45 6.44
C GLU A 258 9.04 11.37 5.67
N ALA A 259 10.16 11.76 5.06
CA ALA A 259 10.97 10.85 4.27
C ALA A 259 12.45 10.99 4.55
N ILE A 260 13.17 9.87 4.46
CA ILE A 260 14.61 9.78 4.51
C ILE A 260 15.12 8.94 3.34
N ASP A 261 16.31 9.28 2.85
CA ASP A 261 17.02 8.56 1.80
C ASP A 261 18.24 7.83 2.41
N ILE A 262 18.46 6.60 1.98
CA ILE A 262 19.61 5.78 2.36
C ILE A 262 20.20 5.16 1.09
N PRO A 263 21.53 5.25 0.84
CA PRO A 263 22.13 4.47 -0.24
C PRO A 263 21.85 2.98 -0.05
N LEU A 264 21.35 2.31 -1.08
CA LEU A 264 20.98 0.89 -1.03
C LEU A 264 22.17 0.00 -0.63
N SER A 265 23.38 0.32 -1.12
CA SER A 265 24.60 -0.39 -0.77
C SER A 265 24.90 -0.33 0.73
N ASP A 266 24.64 0.81 1.37
CA ASP A 266 24.93 1.02 2.77
C ASP A 266 23.95 0.25 3.66
N LEU A 267 22.64 0.33 3.35
CA LEU A 267 21.63 -0.46 4.04
C LEU A 267 21.87 -1.97 3.87
N HIS A 268 22.29 -2.40 2.68
CA HIS A 268 22.61 -3.80 2.41
C HIS A 268 23.84 -4.26 3.23
N ARG A 269 24.93 -3.46 3.29
CA ARG A 269 26.10 -3.77 4.11
C ARG A 269 25.73 -3.87 5.59
N ALA A 270 24.98 -2.89 6.10
CA ALA A 270 24.52 -2.87 7.49
C ALA A 270 23.64 -4.10 7.82
N ALA A 271 22.73 -4.45 6.95
CA ALA A 271 21.89 -5.65 7.07
C ALA A 271 22.74 -6.93 7.15
N LYS A 272 23.72 -7.08 6.28
CA LYS A 272 24.65 -8.23 6.26
C LYS A 272 25.50 -8.29 7.51
N ALA A 273 26.05 -7.16 7.96
CA ALA A 273 26.84 -7.09 9.20
C ALA A 273 26.02 -7.50 10.43
N GLY A 274 24.71 -7.17 10.47
CA GLY A 274 23.78 -7.62 11.51
C GLY A 274 23.22 -9.04 11.29
N GLY A 275 23.67 -9.77 10.25
CA GLY A 275 23.21 -11.13 9.95
C GLY A 275 21.79 -11.22 9.41
N GLY A 276 21.23 -10.12 8.88
CA GLY A 276 19.87 -10.00 8.39
C GLY A 276 19.74 -9.68 6.91
N SER A 277 18.51 -9.47 6.47
CA SER A 277 18.11 -8.94 5.16
C SER A 277 17.88 -7.42 5.24
N ILE A 278 17.77 -6.77 4.09
CA ILE A 278 17.36 -5.34 4.01
C ILE A 278 16.03 -5.12 4.76
N ASN A 279 15.09 -6.06 4.63
CA ASN A 279 13.81 -5.96 5.33
C ASN A 279 13.96 -6.04 6.86
N ASP A 280 14.86 -6.91 7.36
CA ASP A 280 15.14 -7.02 8.80
C ASP A 280 15.79 -5.72 9.32
N ALA A 281 16.74 -5.15 8.57
CA ALA A 281 17.40 -3.88 8.88
C ALA A 281 16.40 -2.70 8.89
N TYR A 282 15.53 -2.65 7.88
CA TYR A 282 14.46 -1.66 7.76
C TYR A 282 13.51 -1.68 8.97
N LEU A 283 12.97 -2.85 9.29
CA LEU A 283 12.05 -3.01 10.43
C LEU A 283 12.75 -2.76 11.76
N ALA A 284 14.04 -3.11 11.88
CA ALA A 284 14.83 -2.85 13.09
C ALA A 284 15.13 -1.35 13.27
N GLY A 285 15.45 -0.62 12.20
CA GLY A 285 15.63 0.84 12.23
C GLY A 285 14.35 1.56 12.63
N LEU A 286 13.22 1.19 12.05
CA LEU A 286 11.90 1.71 12.41
C LEU A 286 11.55 1.41 13.87
N SER A 287 11.80 0.17 14.33
CA SER A 287 11.58 -0.22 15.73
C SER A 287 12.46 0.60 16.70
N GLY A 288 13.71 0.85 16.34
CA GLY A 288 14.63 1.71 17.11
C GLY A 288 14.15 3.15 17.19
N ALA A 289 13.65 3.71 16.08
CA ALA A 289 13.07 5.04 16.04
C ALA A 289 11.85 5.17 16.98
N LEU A 290 10.94 4.22 16.90
CA LEU A 290 9.74 4.18 17.75
C LEU A 290 10.09 3.99 19.22
N GLY A 291 11.08 3.15 19.54
CA GLY A 291 11.57 2.97 20.92
C GLY A 291 12.11 4.28 21.51
N ARG A 292 12.92 5.02 20.75
CA ARG A 292 13.45 6.33 21.14
C ARG A 292 12.34 7.36 21.36
N TYR A 293 11.38 7.41 20.44
CA TYR A 293 10.23 8.31 20.54
C TYR A 293 9.41 8.06 21.81
N HIS A 294 9.10 6.80 22.12
CA HIS A 294 8.37 6.42 23.32
C HIS A 294 9.17 6.74 24.61
N ALA A 295 10.47 6.45 24.62
CA ALA A 295 11.33 6.73 25.75
C ALA A 295 11.46 8.24 26.02
N ALA A 296 11.62 9.05 24.98
CA ALA A 296 11.73 10.50 25.09
C ALA A 296 10.44 11.16 25.61
N LEU A 297 9.29 10.55 25.36
CA LEU A 297 8.00 11.01 25.90
C LEU A 297 7.63 10.38 27.26
N GLY A 298 8.55 9.66 27.90
CA GLY A 298 8.35 9.07 29.23
C GLY A 298 7.41 7.87 29.27
N VAL A 299 7.16 7.21 28.12
CA VAL A 299 6.27 6.04 27.99
C VAL A 299 7.04 4.88 27.36
N PRO A 300 8.13 4.38 27.97
CA PRO A 300 8.86 3.25 27.42
C PRO A 300 7.99 1.99 27.42
N ILE A 301 7.94 1.29 26.29
CA ILE A 301 7.28 -0.01 26.14
C ILE A 301 8.22 -1.00 25.46
N SER A 302 8.06 -2.30 25.74
CA SER A 302 8.97 -3.32 25.22
C SER A 302 8.66 -3.72 23.78
N THR A 303 7.38 -3.76 23.43
CA THR A 303 6.90 -4.19 22.12
C THR A 303 5.75 -3.31 21.63
N LEU A 304 5.56 -3.28 20.30
CA LEU A 304 4.50 -2.53 19.63
C LEU A 304 3.88 -3.41 18.54
N PRO A 305 2.54 -3.44 18.40
CA PRO A 305 1.90 -4.21 17.34
C PRO A 305 2.16 -3.57 15.97
N MET A 306 2.83 -4.30 15.09
CA MET A 306 3.21 -3.87 13.73
C MET A 306 2.75 -4.90 12.71
N ALA A 307 2.03 -4.45 11.67
CA ALA A 307 1.66 -5.28 10.53
C ALA A 307 2.65 -5.08 9.39
N VAL A 308 3.10 -6.19 8.81
CA VAL A 308 3.96 -6.20 7.62
C VAL A 308 3.20 -6.91 6.50
N PRO A 309 2.76 -6.18 5.46
CA PRO A 309 2.14 -6.81 4.30
C PRO A 309 3.12 -7.75 3.59
N VAL A 310 2.66 -8.93 3.25
CA VAL A 310 3.42 -9.93 2.48
C VAL A 310 2.59 -10.30 1.27
N SER A 311 3.18 -10.21 0.08
CA SER A 311 2.52 -10.66 -1.15
C SER A 311 2.35 -12.17 -1.13
N LEU A 312 1.13 -12.63 -1.46
CA LEU A 312 0.80 -14.04 -1.70
C LEU A 312 0.80 -14.36 -3.20
N ARG A 313 1.17 -13.41 -4.05
CA ARG A 313 1.16 -13.55 -5.51
C ARG A 313 2.21 -14.55 -5.96
N ALA A 314 1.80 -15.51 -6.80
CA ALA A 314 2.69 -16.43 -7.52
C ALA A 314 3.04 -15.82 -8.91
N GLU A 315 4.16 -16.27 -9.51
CA GLU A 315 4.56 -15.85 -10.87
C GLU A 315 3.51 -16.18 -11.95
N SER A 316 2.64 -17.17 -11.67
CA SER A 316 1.56 -17.57 -12.57
C SER A 316 0.28 -16.76 -12.41
N ASP A 317 0.19 -15.85 -11.45
CA ASP A 317 -1.02 -15.06 -11.21
C ASP A 317 -1.17 -13.95 -12.24
N ALA A 318 -2.39 -13.73 -12.72
CA ALA A 318 -2.70 -12.65 -13.65
C ALA A 318 -2.42 -11.27 -13.03
N ALA A 319 -2.03 -10.29 -13.84
CA ALA A 319 -1.87 -8.92 -13.41
C ALA A 319 -3.19 -8.35 -12.88
N GLY A 320 -3.13 -7.53 -11.81
CA GLY A 320 -4.31 -6.90 -11.20
C GLY A 320 -4.90 -7.69 -10.02
N GLY A 321 -5.80 -7.06 -9.27
CA GLY A 321 -6.38 -7.56 -8.03
C GLY A 321 -5.42 -7.52 -6.83
N ASN A 322 -5.96 -7.73 -5.63
CA ASN A 322 -5.18 -7.70 -4.39
C ASN A 322 -4.95 -9.11 -3.83
N ARG A 323 -3.67 -9.52 -3.75
CA ARG A 323 -3.24 -10.78 -3.15
C ARG A 323 -2.14 -10.55 -2.12
N PHE A 324 -2.51 -9.97 -0.99
CA PHE A 324 -1.60 -9.77 0.13
C PHE A 324 -2.24 -10.22 1.44
N THR A 325 -1.39 -10.53 2.40
CA THR A 325 -1.79 -10.75 3.80
C THR A 325 -0.90 -9.94 4.72
N GLY A 326 -1.36 -9.71 5.96
CA GLY A 326 -0.58 -9.03 6.99
C GLY A 326 0.07 -10.02 7.95
N VAL A 327 1.39 -9.96 8.07
CA VAL A 327 2.11 -10.61 9.18
C VAL A 327 2.12 -9.66 10.37
N ASN A 328 1.45 -10.03 11.46
CA ASN A 328 1.44 -9.23 12.69
C ASN A 328 2.65 -9.56 13.57
N LEU A 329 3.48 -8.54 13.84
CA LEU A 329 4.68 -8.64 14.66
C LEU A 329 4.49 -7.92 16.02
N ALA A 330 5.09 -8.47 17.07
CA ALA A 330 5.43 -7.73 18.28
C ALA A 330 6.76 -7.03 18.04
N ALA A 331 6.75 -5.85 17.40
CA ALA A 331 7.97 -5.12 17.07
C ALA A 331 8.78 -4.81 18.32
N PRO A 332 10.05 -5.25 18.45
CA PRO A 332 10.84 -5.22 19.70
C PRO A 332 11.44 -3.83 19.95
N ILE A 333 10.60 -2.81 20.13
CA ILE A 333 11.03 -1.40 20.26
C ILE A 333 11.81 -1.09 21.54
N GLY A 334 11.64 -1.91 22.60
CA GLY A 334 12.42 -1.80 23.84
C GLY A 334 13.78 -2.51 23.78
N THR A 335 14.15 -3.16 22.66
CA THR A 335 15.45 -3.80 22.51
C THR A 335 16.49 -2.77 22.07
N ALA A 336 17.46 -2.46 22.91
CA ALA A 336 18.47 -1.43 22.65
C ALA A 336 19.46 -1.84 21.55
N ASP A 337 19.98 -3.07 21.60
CA ASP A 337 20.94 -3.58 20.61
C ASP A 337 20.29 -3.79 19.23
N PRO A 338 20.78 -3.12 18.15
CA PRO A 338 20.20 -3.21 16.82
C PRO A 338 20.31 -4.61 16.20
N VAL A 339 21.38 -5.36 16.50
CA VAL A 339 21.58 -6.72 15.99
C VAL A 339 20.57 -7.68 16.62
N ALA A 340 20.43 -7.64 17.95
CA ALA A 340 19.43 -8.44 18.65
C ALA A 340 18.01 -8.09 18.22
N ARG A 341 17.74 -6.81 17.90
CA ARG A 341 16.46 -6.34 17.38
C ARG A 341 16.17 -6.93 15.99
N MET A 342 17.15 -6.92 15.08
CA MET A 342 17.05 -7.55 13.75
C MET A 342 16.77 -9.05 13.86
N GLN A 343 17.50 -9.76 14.73
CA GLN A 343 17.34 -11.20 14.93
C GLN A 343 15.94 -11.56 15.46
N LYS A 344 15.41 -10.80 16.42
CA LYS A 344 14.04 -10.99 16.95
C LYS A 344 12.98 -10.79 15.86
N ILE A 345 13.15 -9.75 15.01
CA ILE A 345 12.24 -9.50 13.90
C ILE A 345 12.29 -10.65 12.89
N ARG A 346 13.49 -11.04 12.47
CA ARG A 346 13.69 -12.15 11.54
C ARG A 346 13.05 -13.45 12.01
N LEU A 347 13.23 -13.79 13.28
CA LEU A 347 12.61 -14.98 13.88
C LEU A 347 11.07 -14.93 13.78
N GLN A 348 10.46 -13.79 14.17
CA GLN A 348 9.01 -13.63 14.09
C GLN A 348 8.51 -13.68 12.63
N MET A 349 9.20 -13.02 11.68
CA MET A 349 8.83 -13.03 10.26
C MET A 349 8.85 -14.44 9.69
N THR A 350 9.89 -15.23 9.99
CA THR A 350 10.00 -16.63 9.52
C THR A 350 8.87 -17.49 10.10
N GLN A 351 8.63 -17.42 11.42
CA GLN A 351 7.58 -18.19 12.08
C GLN A 351 6.17 -17.87 11.57
N ARG A 352 5.91 -16.61 11.20
CA ARG A 352 4.58 -16.17 10.74
C ARG A 352 4.33 -16.45 9.26
N ARG A 353 5.37 -16.51 8.43
CA ARG A 353 5.24 -16.88 7.01
C ARG A 353 4.76 -18.32 6.81
N ASP A 354 5.06 -19.19 7.74
CA ASP A 354 4.70 -20.61 7.66
C ASP A 354 3.29 -20.91 8.20
N GLU A 355 2.51 -19.88 8.57
CA GLU A 355 1.13 -20.07 9.08
C GLU A 355 0.16 -20.52 7.97
N PRO A 356 -0.58 -21.65 8.16
CA PRO A 356 -1.45 -22.22 7.14
C PRO A 356 -2.64 -21.32 6.72
N ALA A 357 -3.06 -20.41 7.58
CA ALA A 357 -4.22 -19.54 7.35
C ALA A 357 -3.84 -18.12 6.89
N MET A 358 -2.74 -17.97 6.14
CA MET A 358 -2.30 -16.67 5.61
C MET A 358 -3.36 -15.99 4.73
N ASP A 359 -4.20 -16.74 4.00
CA ASP A 359 -5.28 -16.19 3.15
C ASP A 359 -6.62 -16.01 3.89
N ILE A 360 -6.59 -15.68 5.17
CA ILE A 360 -7.83 -15.48 5.95
C ILE A 360 -8.63 -14.28 5.45
N MET A 361 -7.96 -13.24 4.92
CA MET A 361 -8.64 -12.06 4.37
C MET A 361 -9.50 -12.43 3.15
N GLY A 362 -9.03 -13.26 2.25
CA GLY A 362 -9.84 -13.79 1.15
C GLY A 362 -11.09 -14.53 1.64
N SER A 363 -10.99 -15.21 2.78
CA SER A 363 -12.09 -15.97 3.36
C SER A 363 -13.14 -15.09 4.07
N ILE A 364 -12.75 -13.99 4.72
CA ILE A 364 -13.66 -13.10 5.47
C ILE A 364 -14.15 -11.90 4.66
N ALA A 365 -13.43 -11.48 3.62
CA ALA A 365 -13.77 -10.32 2.80
C ALA A 365 -15.19 -10.39 2.19
N PRO A 366 -15.72 -11.55 1.74
CA PRO A 366 -17.10 -11.64 1.27
C PRO A 366 -18.13 -11.23 2.33
N VAL A 367 -17.90 -11.58 3.59
CA VAL A 367 -18.79 -11.20 4.71
C VAL A 367 -18.62 -9.71 5.03
N LEU A 368 -17.38 -9.21 5.06
CA LEU A 368 -17.12 -7.79 5.32
C LEU A 368 -17.68 -6.89 4.22
N SER A 369 -17.69 -7.35 2.98
CA SER A 369 -18.13 -6.57 1.83
C SER A 369 -19.63 -6.24 1.82
N VAL A 370 -20.45 -6.94 2.60
CA VAL A 370 -21.90 -6.70 2.71
C VAL A 370 -22.29 -5.91 3.95
N LEU A 371 -21.34 -5.63 4.87
CA LEU A 371 -21.63 -4.89 6.10
C LEU A 371 -21.95 -3.41 5.84
N PRO A 372 -22.82 -2.78 6.63
CA PRO A 372 -23.00 -1.32 6.62
C PRO A 372 -21.69 -0.57 6.89
N GLY A 373 -21.52 0.63 6.27
CA GLY A 373 -20.30 1.44 6.38
C GLY A 373 -19.76 1.63 7.80
N PRO A 374 -20.57 2.04 8.80
CA PRO A 374 -20.11 2.19 10.19
C PRO A 374 -19.60 0.89 10.82
N MET A 375 -20.22 -0.25 10.50
CA MET A 375 -19.74 -1.55 10.97
C MET A 375 -18.44 -1.94 10.31
N LEU A 376 -18.29 -1.65 9.02
CA LEU A 376 -17.06 -1.88 8.29
C LEU A 376 -15.90 -1.08 8.88
N GLU A 377 -16.11 0.21 9.20
CA GLU A 377 -15.12 1.07 9.86
C GLU A 377 -14.67 0.48 11.20
N ALA A 378 -15.62 0.13 12.06
CA ALA A 378 -15.35 -0.45 13.36
C ALA A 378 -14.58 -1.78 13.27
N MET A 379 -14.92 -2.63 12.29
CA MET A 379 -14.25 -3.91 12.07
C MET A 379 -12.86 -3.72 11.46
N THR A 380 -12.66 -2.79 10.51
CA THR A 380 -11.36 -2.49 9.95
C THR A 380 -10.38 -2.09 11.05
N ALA A 381 -10.79 -1.21 11.96
CA ALA A 381 -9.97 -0.81 13.11
C ALA A 381 -9.64 -1.98 14.05
N SER A 382 -10.53 -2.97 14.16
CA SER A 382 -10.34 -4.15 15.01
C SER A 382 -9.49 -5.24 14.35
N VAL A 383 -9.71 -5.48 13.05
CA VAL A 383 -9.03 -6.54 12.27
C VAL A 383 -7.56 -6.16 12.01
N VAL A 384 -7.28 -4.88 11.72
CA VAL A 384 -5.90 -4.42 11.52
C VAL A 384 -5.05 -4.64 12.77
N GLY A 385 -5.61 -4.43 13.97
CA GLY A 385 -5.01 -4.82 15.26
C GLY A 385 -3.62 -4.27 15.55
N SER A 386 -3.11 -3.37 14.68
CA SER A 386 -1.73 -2.85 14.71
C SER A 386 -1.74 -1.33 14.83
N ASP A 387 -0.72 -0.78 15.48
CA ASP A 387 -0.49 0.67 15.53
C ASP A 387 0.27 1.17 14.30
N VAL A 388 1.15 0.32 13.78
CA VAL A 388 2.05 0.62 12.66
C VAL A 388 1.91 -0.43 11.57
N GLN A 389 1.90 0.02 10.33
CA GLN A 389 2.03 -0.83 9.17
C GLN A 389 3.34 -0.49 8.46
N ALA A 390 4.14 -1.51 8.08
CA ALA A 390 5.43 -1.32 7.44
C ALA A 390 5.53 -2.19 6.19
N SER A 391 5.61 -1.55 5.02
CA SER A 391 5.67 -2.20 3.71
C SER A 391 7.04 -2.02 3.06
N ASN A 392 7.50 -3.06 2.39
CA ASN A 392 8.64 -3.01 1.48
C ASN A 392 8.12 -3.33 0.07
N VAL A 393 8.07 -2.32 -0.79
CA VAL A 393 7.51 -2.44 -2.13
C VAL A 393 8.63 -2.63 -3.14
N PRO A 394 8.73 -3.81 -3.77
CA PRO A 394 9.71 -4.03 -4.82
C PRO A 394 9.31 -3.23 -6.07
N VAL A 395 10.26 -2.50 -6.63
CA VAL A 395 10.12 -1.83 -7.92
C VAL A 395 11.31 -2.19 -8.81
N TYR A 396 11.26 -1.84 -10.09
CA TYR A 396 12.40 -2.06 -11.00
C TYR A 396 13.65 -1.34 -10.45
N PRO A 397 14.75 -2.07 -10.20
CA PRO A 397 15.89 -1.53 -9.47
C PRO A 397 16.79 -0.61 -10.30
N GLY A 398 16.72 -0.69 -11.63
CA GLY A 398 17.54 0.10 -12.55
C GLY A 398 17.04 1.52 -12.77
N ASP A 399 17.77 2.28 -13.55
CA ASP A 399 17.36 3.59 -14.00
C ASP A 399 16.10 3.49 -14.88
N THR A 400 15.17 4.39 -14.67
CA THR A 400 13.98 4.53 -15.50
C THR A 400 13.72 6.00 -15.79
N PHE A 401 13.02 6.22 -16.88
CA PHE A 401 12.74 7.56 -17.41
C PHE A 401 11.24 7.72 -17.63
N LEU A 402 10.76 8.91 -17.41
CA LEU A 402 9.40 9.32 -17.74
C LEU A 402 9.47 10.44 -18.77
N VAL A 403 9.17 10.08 -20.02
CA VAL A 403 9.17 11.04 -21.15
C VAL A 403 10.53 11.79 -21.26
N GLY A 404 11.63 11.05 -21.17
CA GLY A 404 12.99 11.59 -21.24
C GLY A 404 13.54 12.14 -19.92
N ALA A 405 12.74 12.35 -18.90
CA ALA A 405 13.21 12.75 -17.58
C ALA A 405 13.58 11.52 -16.73
N LYS A 406 14.80 11.51 -16.17
CA LYS A 406 15.26 10.41 -15.29
C LYS A 406 14.58 10.51 -13.93
N ILE A 407 14.10 9.39 -13.40
CA ILE A 407 13.58 9.32 -12.04
C ILE A 407 14.76 9.21 -11.07
N LEU A 408 14.98 10.27 -10.30
CA LEU A 408 16.07 10.36 -9.32
C LEU A 408 15.72 9.67 -8.00
N ARG A 409 14.45 9.79 -7.56
CA ARG A 409 13.91 9.22 -6.31
C ARG A 409 12.46 8.85 -6.52
N GLN A 410 12.01 7.82 -5.79
CA GLN A 410 10.60 7.44 -5.74
C GLN A 410 10.20 7.18 -4.29
N TYR A 411 9.19 7.90 -3.80
CA TYR A 411 8.63 7.78 -2.46
C TYR A 411 7.24 7.16 -2.54
N GLY A 412 7.01 6.08 -1.80
CA GLY A 412 5.69 5.47 -1.66
C GLY A 412 4.95 6.05 -0.46
N ILE A 413 3.74 6.54 -0.65
CA ILE A 413 2.89 7.03 0.43
C ILE A 413 1.67 6.12 0.53
N GLY A 414 1.58 5.36 1.61
CA GLY A 414 0.49 4.39 1.84
C GLY A 414 -0.67 4.97 2.64
N PRO A 415 -1.81 4.25 2.67
CA PRO A 415 -3.00 4.64 3.43
C PRO A 415 -2.85 4.33 4.93
N LEU A 416 -3.76 4.90 5.75
CA LEU A 416 -3.79 4.72 7.21
C LEU A 416 -5.08 4.02 7.71
N PRO A 417 -5.65 3.00 7.06
CA PRO A 417 -6.88 2.39 7.54
C PRO A 417 -6.66 1.70 8.89
N GLY A 418 -7.17 2.31 9.97
CA GLY A 418 -7.10 1.76 11.33
C GLY A 418 -5.74 1.86 12.03
N VAL A 419 -4.66 2.27 11.35
CA VAL A 419 -3.32 2.41 11.94
C VAL A 419 -2.96 3.86 12.25
N ALA A 420 -1.99 4.07 13.15
CA ALA A 420 -1.45 5.40 13.44
C ALA A 420 -0.40 5.83 12.42
N MET A 421 0.26 4.85 11.81
CA MET A 421 1.42 5.09 10.96
C MET A 421 1.53 4.01 9.87
N MET A 422 1.82 4.45 8.65
CA MET A 422 2.23 3.59 7.53
C MET A 422 3.63 3.99 7.08
N VAL A 423 4.52 3.02 7.01
CA VAL A 423 5.89 3.23 6.55
C VAL A 423 6.13 2.41 5.29
N VAL A 424 6.68 3.04 4.27
CA VAL A 424 6.94 2.39 2.99
C VAL A 424 8.41 2.54 2.65
N LEU A 425 9.08 1.42 2.39
CA LEU A 425 10.41 1.38 1.80
C LEU A 425 10.29 1.07 0.31
N ILE A 426 10.95 1.87 -0.52
CA ILE A 426 11.15 1.61 -1.95
C ILE A 426 12.65 1.62 -2.25
N SER A 427 13.12 0.64 -3.03
CA SER A 427 14.51 0.56 -3.47
C SER A 427 14.58 0.81 -4.98
N ARG A 428 15.17 1.95 -5.41
CA ARG A 428 15.31 2.33 -6.82
C ARG A 428 16.56 3.17 -7.06
N GLY A 429 17.19 3.01 -8.23
CA GLY A 429 18.30 3.88 -8.65
C GLY A 429 19.45 3.96 -7.65
N GLY A 430 19.76 2.87 -6.95
CA GLY A 430 20.82 2.81 -5.94
C GLY A 430 20.45 3.41 -4.57
N TYR A 431 19.21 3.80 -4.35
CA TYR A 431 18.72 4.34 -3.07
C TYR A 431 17.53 3.56 -2.53
N CYS A 432 17.47 3.49 -1.19
CA CYS A 432 16.27 3.17 -0.44
C CYS A 432 15.64 4.48 0.04
N THR A 433 14.40 4.74 -0.34
CA THR A 433 13.59 5.83 0.21
C THR A 433 12.65 5.25 1.25
N ILE A 434 12.59 5.84 2.43
CA ILE A 434 11.71 5.42 3.51
C ILE A 434 10.77 6.56 3.80
N THR A 435 9.50 6.38 3.48
CA THR A 435 8.45 7.37 3.73
C THR A 435 7.61 6.91 4.90
N THR A 436 7.45 7.77 5.87
CA THR A 436 6.63 7.53 7.06
C THR A 436 5.45 8.48 7.04
N ARG A 437 4.26 7.98 6.74
CA ARG A 437 3.00 8.71 6.88
C ARG A 437 2.37 8.41 8.22
N TYR A 438 1.91 9.43 8.93
CA TYR A 438 1.33 9.27 10.26
C TYR A 438 0.15 10.21 10.52
N ASP A 439 -0.71 9.80 11.45
CA ASP A 439 -1.78 10.62 12.01
C ASP A 439 -1.19 11.61 13.02
N ARG A 440 -1.45 12.92 12.82
CA ARG A 440 -0.91 14.01 13.65
C ARG A 440 -1.45 14.01 15.08
N ALA A 441 -2.58 13.35 15.34
CA ALA A 441 -3.05 13.17 16.72
C ALA A 441 -2.30 12.05 17.47
N ALA A 442 -1.69 11.09 16.74
CA ALA A 442 -0.86 10.04 17.29
C ALA A 442 0.60 10.53 17.50
N ILE A 443 1.17 11.19 16.50
CA ILE A 443 2.52 11.76 16.56
C ILE A 443 2.40 13.26 16.84
N ARG A 444 2.52 13.64 18.14
CA ARG A 444 2.29 15.02 18.57
C ARG A 444 3.53 15.91 18.47
N ASP A 445 4.71 15.33 18.64
CA ASP A 445 6.00 16.03 18.48
C ASP A 445 6.65 15.50 17.20
N GLU A 446 6.34 16.17 16.09
CA GLU A 446 6.82 15.82 14.75
C GLU A 446 8.34 15.99 14.64
N ALA A 447 8.90 17.04 15.26
CA ALA A 447 10.34 17.30 15.25
C ALA A 447 11.11 16.23 16.03
N LEU A 448 10.60 15.84 17.21
CA LEU A 448 11.17 14.74 17.99
C LEU A 448 11.08 13.43 17.20
N PHE A 449 9.95 13.16 16.56
CA PHE A 449 9.76 11.94 15.78
C PHE A 449 10.73 11.88 14.59
N ALA A 450 10.90 12.97 13.84
CA ALA A 450 11.85 13.06 12.72
C ALA A 450 13.30 12.80 13.17
N ARG A 451 13.73 13.34 14.33
CA ARG A 451 15.04 13.01 14.92
C ARG A 451 15.16 11.53 15.27
N CYS A 452 14.16 11.00 15.97
CA CYS A 452 14.15 9.57 16.33
C CYS A 452 14.20 8.66 15.09
N LEU A 453 13.54 9.07 14.00
CA LEU A 453 13.57 8.35 12.73
C LEU A 453 15.00 8.29 12.17
N LEU A 454 15.69 9.43 12.08
CA LEU A 454 17.09 9.47 11.66
C LEU A 454 18.01 8.64 12.58
N GLU A 455 17.90 8.82 13.89
CA GLU A 455 18.72 8.12 14.87
C GLU A 455 18.51 6.61 14.79
N GLY A 456 17.25 6.15 14.62
CA GLY A 456 16.93 4.74 14.51
C GLY A 456 17.48 4.07 13.25
N PHE A 457 17.58 4.79 12.14
CA PHE A 457 18.23 4.25 10.94
C PHE A 457 19.73 4.42 10.95
N ASN A 458 20.27 5.51 11.53
CA ASN A 458 21.72 5.72 11.65
C ASN A 458 22.38 4.67 12.55
N GLU A 459 21.71 4.19 13.62
CA GLU A 459 22.28 3.10 14.43
C GLU A 459 22.37 1.76 13.65
N ILE A 460 21.42 1.50 12.72
CA ILE A 460 21.52 0.36 11.82
C ILE A 460 22.68 0.56 10.85
N LEU A 461 22.80 1.75 10.27
CA LEU A 461 23.86 2.08 9.30
C LEU A 461 25.24 2.02 9.93
N ALA A 462 25.37 2.29 11.22
CA ALA A 462 26.64 2.17 11.95
C ALA A 462 27.21 0.73 11.93
N LEU A 463 26.39 -0.27 11.70
CA LEU A 463 26.83 -1.67 11.51
C LEU A 463 27.63 -1.86 10.20
N ALA A 464 27.51 -0.96 9.23
CA ALA A 464 28.20 -1.05 7.92
C ALA A 464 29.70 -0.72 7.98
N GLY A 465 30.21 -0.23 9.12
CA GLY A 465 31.63 0.09 9.32
C GLY A 465 31.89 1.57 9.68
N ASP A 466 33.17 1.92 9.74
CA ASP A 466 33.64 3.27 10.06
C ASP A 466 34.39 3.86 8.84
N PRO A 467 34.05 5.10 8.37
CA PRO A 467 33.01 5.96 8.90
C PRO A 467 31.60 5.40 8.66
N ALA A 468 30.72 5.54 9.64
CA ALA A 468 29.35 5.07 9.55
C ALA A 468 28.55 5.90 8.54
N PRO A 469 27.90 5.25 7.55
CA PRO A 469 26.99 5.95 6.66
C PRO A 469 25.83 6.58 7.43
N GLN A 470 25.25 7.64 6.87
CA GLN A 470 24.13 8.35 7.50
C GLN A 470 22.92 8.37 6.58
N ALA A 471 21.73 8.23 7.13
CA ALA A 471 20.48 8.52 6.44
C ALA A 471 20.36 10.03 6.18
N VAL A 472 19.87 10.39 5.00
CA VAL A 472 19.71 11.79 4.60
C VAL A 472 18.24 12.18 4.74
N PRO A 473 17.90 13.23 5.49
CA PRO A 473 16.53 13.73 5.53
C PRO A 473 16.13 14.29 4.16
N ALA A 474 14.94 13.93 3.70
CA ALA A 474 14.40 14.38 2.43
C ALA A 474 13.36 15.50 2.58
N THR A 475 12.58 15.49 3.68
CA THR A 475 11.45 16.39 3.89
C THR A 475 11.60 17.35 5.09
N PHE A 476 12.67 17.23 5.86
CA PHE A 476 12.91 18.06 7.05
C PHE A 476 14.38 18.47 7.14
N ASP A 477 14.61 19.60 7.83
CA ASP A 477 15.95 20.13 8.04
C ASP A 477 16.48 19.74 9.44
N THR A 478 17.71 19.24 9.49
CA THR A 478 18.37 18.86 10.75
C THR A 478 18.69 20.06 11.63
N GLU A 479 18.89 21.27 11.07
CA GLU A 479 19.11 22.50 11.84
C GLU A 479 17.86 22.90 12.62
N THR A 480 16.68 22.81 12.01
CA THR A 480 15.38 23.08 12.64
C THR A 480 15.10 22.08 13.80
N LEU A 481 15.57 20.84 13.67
CA LEU A 481 15.45 19.83 14.72
C LEU A 481 16.32 20.12 15.94
N GLY A 482 17.43 20.87 15.78
CA GLY A 482 18.31 21.32 16.87
C GLY A 482 17.75 22.48 17.70
N ALA A 483 16.96 23.35 17.09
CA ALA A 483 16.40 24.54 17.74
C ALA A 483 15.34 24.22 18.80
N SER A 484 14.58 23.13 18.64
CA SER A 484 13.56 22.67 19.61
C SER A 484 14.13 22.26 20.97
N LYS A 485 15.43 21.91 21.06
CA LYS A 485 16.07 21.61 22.34
C LYS A 485 16.25 22.83 23.27
N ARG A 486 16.20 24.07 22.73
CA ARG A 486 16.43 25.29 23.51
C ARG A 486 15.16 25.89 24.13
N SER A 487 13.97 25.52 23.68
CA SER A 487 12.71 26.08 24.19
C SER A 487 12.06 25.31 25.33
N VAL A 488 12.52 24.08 25.65
CA VAL A 488 11.92 23.23 26.69
C VAL A 488 12.67 23.35 28.02
N VAL A 489 13.84 24.01 28.08
CA VAL A 489 14.64 24.22 29.31
C VAL A 489 14.40 25.62 29.95
N GLY A 490 13.49 26.41 29.38
CA GLY A 490 13.27 27.80 29.81
C GLY A 490 11.79 28.17 30.08
N SER A 491 11.01 27.24 30.70
CA SER A 491 9.70 27.63 31.29
C SER A 491 9.31 26.70 32.42
#